data_9d156f1f66e026526b6adaee1adbd05a
#
_entry.id   9d156f1f66e026526b6adaee1adbd05a
#
_cell.length_a   1.000
_cell.length_b   1.000
_cell.length_c   1.000
_cell.angle_alpha   90.00
_cell.angle_beta   90.00
_cell.angle_gamma   90.00
#
_symmetry.space_group_name_H-M   'P 1'
#
loop_
_entity.id
_entity.type
_entity.pdbx_description
1 polymer ?
#
loop_
_entity_poly.entity_id
_entity_poly.type
_entity_poly.pdbx_seq_one_letter_code
_entity_poly.pdbx_strand_id
1 'polypeptide(L)'
;MYATCVVLANTQIDVNKVVRKKFGVKKASFASPEETTKITGMVLGGVTPFGLPATLPVWIDSRVMNCERVIVGGGSRDRKIYVDPSGLKALPSSEVIENLAKERPGIT
;
A
#
# COMPACT_ATOMS: atom_id res chain seq x y z
N MET A 1 1.29 8.46 -13.03
CA MET A 1 0.13 8.05 -12.21
C MET A 1 0.60 7.08 -11.14
N TYR A 2 0.31 7.36 -9.89
CA TYR A 2 0.82 6.59 -8.74
C TYR A 2 -0.31 6.26 -7.76
N ALA A 3 -0.14 5.17 -7.03
CA ALA A 3 -1.00 4.83 -5.90
C ALA A 3 -0.17 4.12 -4.82
N THR A 4 -0.57 4.27 -3.58
CA THR A 4 0.01 3.53 -2.46
C THR A 4 -0.86 2.31 -2.20
N CYS A 5 -0.24 1.14 -2.11
CA CYS A 5 -0.95 -0.10 -1.85
C CYS A 5 -0.59 -0.64 -0.47
N VAL A 6 -1.59 -0.90 0.36
CA VAL A 6 -1.42 -1.46 1.70
C VAL A 6 -1.87 -2.91 1.65
N VAL A 7 -0.93 -3.82 1.84
CA VAL A 7 -1.18 -5.27 1.77
C VAL A 7 -0.50 -5.98 2.93
N LEU A 8 -0.96 -7.18 3.26
CA LEU A 8 -0.30 -7.98 4.29
C LEU A 8 1.10 -8.40 3.84
N ALA A 9 2.05 -8.45 4.78
CA ALA A 9 3.45 -8.74 4.48
C ALA A 9 3.67 -10.11 3.85
N ASN A 10 2.78 -11.07 4.13
CA ASN A 10 2.86 -12.42 3.55
C ASN A 10 2.11 -12.53 2.22
N THR A 11 1.71 -11.42 1.62
CA THR A 11 1.05 -11.40 0.32
C THR A 11 1.85 -10.59 -0.68
N GLN A 12 1.43 -10.66 -1.93
CA GLN A 12 2.07 -9.99 -3.05
C GLN A 12 1.03 -9.20 -3.83
N ILE A 13 1.31 -7.93 -4.10
CA ILE A 13 0.41 -7.07 -4.87
C ILE A 13 0.25 -7.63 -6.29
N ASP A 14 -0.99 -7.72 -6.75
CA ASP A 14 -1.28 -8.15 -8.12
C ASP A 14 -1.17 -6.97 -9.08
N VAL A 15 0.06 -6.62 -9.44
CA VAL A 15 0.37 -5.46 -10.28
C VAL A 15 -0.16 -5.64 -11.68
N ASN A 16 0.00 -6.84 -12.26
CA ASN A 16 -0.30 -7.09 -13.67
C ASN A 16 -1.79 -7.16 -13.97
N LYS A 17 -2.62 -7.49 -12.99
CA LYS A 17 -4.06 -7.60 -13.21
C LYS A 17 -4.81 -6.48 -12.50
N VAL A 18 -4.76 -6.45 -11.17
CA VAL A 18 -5.63 -5.55 -10.40
C VAL A 18 -5.17 -4.11 -10.49
N VAL A 19 -3.89 -3.82 -10.22
CA VAL A 19 -3.37 -2.45 -10.25
C VAL A 19 -3.45 -1.89 -11.66
N ARG A 20 -3.02 -2.66 -12.64
CA ARG A 20 -3.05 -2.24 -14.05
C ARG A 20 -4.46 -1.89 -14.50
N LYS A 21 -5.43 -2.73 -14.19
CA LYS A 21 -6.83 -2.50 -14.57
C LYS A 21 -7.42 -1.29 -13.85
N LYS A 22 -7.10 -1.13 -12.58
CA LYS A 22 -7.62 -0.02 -11.79
C LYS A 22 -7.10 1.32 -12.31
N PHE A 23 -5.85 1.37 -12.76
CA PHE A 23 -5.31 2.56 -13.42
C PHE A 23 -5.83 2.72 -14.87
N GLY A 24 -6.35 1.67 -15.48
CA GLY A 24 -6.80 1.72 -16.86
C GLY A 24 -5.64 1.85 -17.85
N VAL A 25 -4.49 1.28 -17.54
CA VAL A 25 -3.28 1.38 -18.35
C VAL A 25 -2.87 0.01 -18.89
N LYS A 26 -2.00 -0.01 -19.89
CA LYS A 26 -1.50 -1.24 -20.47
C LYS A 26 -0.41 -1.90 -19.63
N LYS A 27 0.29 -1.13 -18.82
CA LYS A 27 1.43 -1.60 -18.04
C LYS A 27 1.51 -0.88 -16.72
N ALA A 28 1.80 -1.62 -15.65
CA ALA A 28 2.03 -1.07 -14.31
C ALA A 28 3.22 -1.78 -13.67
N SER A 29 3.94 -1.06 -12.82
CA SER A 29 5.10 -1.61 -12.11
C SER A 29 5.29 -0.87 -10.79
N PHE A 30 6.16 -1.39 -9.93
CA PHE A 30 6.53 -0.73 -8.69
C PHE A 30 7.35 0.53 -8.99
N ALA A 31 7.14 1.57 -8.17
CA ALA A 31 7.95 2.78 -8.25
C ALA A 31 9.40 2.48 -7.82
N SER A 32 10.35 3.16 -8.44
CA SER A 32 11.75 3.07 -8.03
C SER A 32 11.95 3.72 -6.65
N PRO A 33 13.06 3.42 -5.94
CA PRO A 33 13.36 4.11 -4.69
C PRO A 33 13.40 5.64 -4.84
N GLU A 34 13.92 6.14 -5.94
CA GLU A 34 13.99 7.59 -6.22
C GLU A 34 12.60 8.17 -6.39
N GLU A 35 11.75 7.51 -7.16
CA GLU A 35 10.36 7.94 -7.34
C GLU A 35 9.59 7.91 -6.03
N THR A 36 9.78 6.87 -5.24
CA THR A 36 9.15 6.74 -3.92
C THR A 36 9.49 7.93 -3.04
N THR A 37 10.77 8.28 -2.93
CA THR A 37 11.23 9.42 -2.12
C THR A 37 10.66 10.73 -2.66
N LYS A 38 10.66 10.91 -3.96
CA LYS A 38 10.16 12.14 -4.59
C LYS A 38 8.67 12.36 -4.32
N ILE A 39 7.86 11.29 -4.37
CA ILE A 39 6.42 11.39 -4.23
C ILE A 39 5.98 11.45 -2.77
N THR A 40 6.60 10.66 -1.91
CA THR A 40 6.19 10.52 -0.51
C THR A 40 7.01 11.36 0.45
N GLY A 41 8.20 11.78 0.07
CA GLY A 41 9.16 12.42 0.98
C GLY A 41 9.81 11.45 1.95
N MET A 42 9.61 10.14 1.76
CA MET A 42 10.11 9.11 2.67
C MET A 42 10.97 8.09 1.92
N VAL A 43 11.93 7.49 2.62
CA VAL A 43 12.80 6.48 2.02
C VAL A 43 12.10 5.12 1.94
N LEU A 44 12.47 4.34 0.94
CA LEU A 44 11.98 2.98 0.79
C LEU A 44 12.31 2.17 2.05
N GLY A 45 11.33 1.43 2.55
CA GLY A 45 11.44 0.70 3.81
C GLY A 45 10.91 1.49 5.01
N GLY A 46 10.73 2.80 4.86
CA GLY A 46 10.18 3.66 5.90
C GLY A 46 8.87 4.33 5.53
N VAL A 47 8.34 4.04 4.35
CA VAL A 47 7.11 4.68 3.87
C VAL A 47 5.93 4.29 4.74
N THR A 48 5.14 5.29 5.13
CA THR A 48 3.88 5.11 5.87
C THR A 48 2.72 5.55 5.00
N PRO A 49 1.51 4.97 5.16
CA PRO A 49 0.32 5.48 4.48
C PRO A 49 -0.18 6.79 5.05
N PHE A 50 0.32 7.20 6.23
CA PHE A 50 -0.10 8.44 6.89
C PHE A 50 0.73 9.62 6.41
N GLY A 51 0.08 10.79 6.27
CA GLY A 51 0.76 12.01 5.87
C GLY A 51 1.13 12.09 4.39
N LEU A 52 0.58 11.23 3.55
CA LEU A 52 0.78 11.29 2.11
C LEU A 52 -0.05 12.42 1.50
N PRO A 53 0.36 12.92 0.30
CA PRO A 53 -0.48 13.91 -0.40
C PRO A 53 -1.89 13.39 -0.60
N ALA A 54 -2.89 14.24 -0.38
CA ALA A 54 -4.30 13.85 -0.49
C ALA A 54 -4.68 13.42 -1.91
N THR A 55 -3.90 13.82 -2.91
CA THR A 55 -4.09 13.44 -4.32
C THR A 55 -3.55 12.06 -4.64
N LEU A 56 -2.79 11.45 -3.74
CA LEU A 56 -2.23 10.12 -3.94
C LEU A 56 -3.21 9.07 -3.42
N PRO A 57 -3.80 8.24 -4.28
CA PRO A 57 -4.74 7.21 -3.82
C PRO A 57 -4.06 6.20 -2.89
N VAL A 58 -4.79 5.76 -1.88
CA VAL A 58 -4.35 4.70 -0.96
C VAL A 58 -5.29 3.52 -1.15
N TRP A 59 -4.80 2.45 -1.73
CA TRP A 59 -5.58 1.24 -1.98
C TRP A 59 -5.22 0.19 -0.92
N ILE A 60 -6.21 -0.29 -0.21
CA ILE A 60 -6.04 -1.21 0.92
C ILE A 60 -6.65 -2.56 0.53
N ASP A 61 -5.84 -3.62 0.56
CA ASP A 61 -6.35 -4.96 0.33
C ASP A 61 -7.37 -5.30 1.42
N SER A 62 -8.50 -5.88 1.03
CA SER A 62 -9.58 -6.23 1.95
C SER A 62 -9.12 -7.14 3.09
N ARG A 63 -8.09 -7.96 2.89
CA ARG A 63 -7.52 -8.82 3.92
C ARG A 63 -6.95 -8.03 5.10
N VAL A 64 -6.45 -6.82 4.84
CA VAL A 64 -5.93 -5.94 5.90
C VAL A 64 -7.04 -5.55 6.86
N MET A 65 -8.25 -5.33 6.34
CA MET A 65 -9.40 -4.92 7.14
C MET A 65 -9.91 -6.03 8.07
N ASN A 66 -9.52 -7.28 7.83
CA ASN A 66 -9.91 -8.41 8.67
C ASN A 66 -8.98 -8.60 9.87
N CYS A 67 -7.89 -7.85 9.97
CA CYS A 67 -6.98 -7.90 11.10
C CYS A 67 -7.51 -7.07 12.25
N GLU A 68 -7.22 -7.48 13.50
CA GLU A 68 -7.57 -6.68 14.67
C GLU A 68 -6.70 -5.42 14.76
N ARG A 69 -5.41 -5.60 14.50
CA ARG A 69 -4.41 -4.53 14.49
C ARG A 69 -3.40 -4.83 13.41
N VAL A 70 -2.81 -3.77 12.87
CA VAL A 70 -1.75 -3.91 11.88
C VAL A 70 -0.58 -3.01 12.24
N ILE A 71 0.61 -3.40 11.77
CA ILE A 71 1.82 -2.61 11.93
C ILE A 71 2.19 -2.11 10.53
N VAL A 72 2.31 -0.80 10.40
CA VAL A 72 2.69 -0.15 9.14
C VAL A 72 3.94 0.69 9.33
N GLY A 73 4.56 1.11 8.22
CA GLY A 73 5.72 1.99 8.28
C GLY A 73 5.43 3.28 9.03
N GLY A 74 6.42 3.82 9.71
CA GLY A 74 6.29 5.01 10.55
C GLY A 74 6.95 6.26 10.01
N GLY A 75 7.36 6.29 8.74
CA GLY A 75 8.00 7.44 8.12
C GLY A 75 9.51 7.34 8.02
N SER A 76 10.12 6.44 8.76
CA SER A 76 11.54 6.10 8.68
C SER A 76 11.71 4.60 8.90
N ARG A 77 12.88 4.07 8.51
CA ARG A 77 13.10 2.62 8.57
C ARG A 77 13.06 2.04 9.98
N ASP A 78 13.36 2.84 10.98
CA ASP A 78 13.41 2.43 12.38
C ASP A 78 12.12 2.70 13.15
N ARG A 79 11.06 3.18 12.48
CA ARG A 79 9.78 3.50 13.11
C ARG A 79 8.65 2.68 12.50
N LYS A 80 7.73 2.25 13.37
CA LYS A 80 6.52 1.54 12.99
C LYS A 80 5.32 2.13 13.70
N ILE A 81 4.16 2.04 13.07
CA ILE A 81 2.90 2.49 13.64
C ILE A 81 2.00 1.27 13.83
N TYR A 82 1.50 1.10 15.03
CA TYR A 82 0.54 0.06 15.38
C TYR A 82 -0.85 0.66 15.37
N VAL A 83 -1.71 0.20 14.48
CA VAL A 83 -2.98 0.89 14.22
C VAL A 83 -4.11 -0.11 13.96
N ASP A 84 -5.34 0.31 14.35
CA ASP A 84 -6.56 -0.38 13.95
C ASP A 84 -6.77 -0.19 12.45
N PRO A 85 -7.16 -1.24 11.70
CA PRO A 85 -7.41 -1.10 10.26
C PRO A 85 -8.39 0.01 9.89
N SER A 86 -9.36 0.33 10.74
CA SER A 86 -10.29 1.42 10.48
C SER A 86 -9.60 2.78 10.35
N GLY A 87 -8.45 2.94 11.01
CA GLY A 87 -7.63 4.14 10.87
C GLY A 87 -7.05 4.31 9.48
N LEU A 88 -6.78 3.21 8.79
CA LEU A 88 -6.32 3.26 7.39
C LEU A 88 -7.47 3.65 6.46
N LYS A 89 -8.65 3.11 6.69
CA LYS A 89 -9.83 3.40 5.87
C LYS A 89 -10.25 4.86 6.00
N ALA A 90 -9.96 5.51 7.13
CA ALA A 90 -10.28 6.90 7.38
C ALA A 90 -9.35 7.88 6.64
N LEU A 91 -8.27 7.41 6.01
CA LEU A 91 -7.34 8.27 5.28
C LEU A 91 -8.01 8.88 4.05
N PRO A 92 -7.65 10.14 3.70
CA PRO A 92 -8.12 10.73 2.44
C PRO A 92 -7.72 9.86 1.25
N SER A 93 -8.58 9.77 0.25
CA SER A 93 -8.33 9.01 -0.97
C SER A 93 -8.10 7.52 -0.74
N SER A 94 -8.52 6.98 0.41
CA SER A 94 -8.42 5.54 0.68
C SER A 94 -9.57 4.78 0.04
N GLU A 95 -9.28 3.55 -0.39
CA GLU A 95 -10.27 2.66 -0.96
C GLU A 95 -9.88 1.22 -0.61
N VAL A 96 -10.84 0.44 -0.13
CA VAL A 96 -10.63 -0.98 0.14
C VAL A 96 -10.91 -1.76 -1.14
N ILE A 97 -9.96 -2.60 -1.54
CA ILE A 97 -10.03 -3.33 -2.80
C ILE A 97 -9.88 -4.81 -2.54
N GLU A 98 -10.84 -5.60 -3.01
CA GLU A 98 -10.75 -7.05 -2.93
C GLU A 98 -9.71 -7.58 -3.91
N ASN A 99 -8.93 -8.55 -3.46
CA ASN A 99 -7.92 -9.22 -4.28
C ASN A 99 -6.83 -8.29 -4.83
N LEU A 100 -6.58 -7.16 -4.17
CA LEU A 100 -5.46 -6.31 -4.52
C LEU A 100 -4.14 -7.07 -4.42
N ALA A 101 -4.04 -7.96 -3.45
CA ALA A 101 -2.90 -8.83 -3.24
C ALA A 101 -3.33 -10.30 -3.28
N LYS A 102 -2.36 -11.17 -3.49
CA LYS A 102 -2.55 -12.63 -3.51
C LYS A 102 -1.47 -13.28 -2.66
N GLU A 103 -1.66 -14.53 -2.31
CA GLU A 103 -0.65 -15.28 -1.57
C GLU A 103 0.63 -15.38 -2.40
N ARG A 104 1.77 -15.27 -1.74
CA ARG A 104 3.06 -15.43 -2.41
C ARG A 104 3.25 -16.88 -2.83
N PRO A 105 3.63 -17.13 -4.10
CA PRO A 105 3.94 -18.49 -4.53
C PRO A 105 5.10 -19.08 -3.71
N GLY A 106 5.00 -20.35 -3.34
CA GLY A 106 6.06 -21.05 -2.64
C GLY A 106 6.15 -20.77 -1.14
N ILE A 107 5.26 -19.96 -0.58
CA ILE A 107 5.17 -19.78 0.87
C ILE A 107 4.22 -20.84 1.41
N THR A 108 4.73 -21.65 2.28
CA THR A 108 3.96 -22.71 2.93
C THR A 108 4.11 -22.62 4.44
#